data_1b764ca2c2f21692c29c0a3a302250c0
#
_entry.id   1b764ca2c2f21692c29c0a3a302250c0
#
_cell.length_a   1.000
_cell.length_b   1.000
_cell.length_c   1.000
_cell.angle_alpha   90.00
_cell.angle_beta   90.00
_cell.angle_gamma   90.00
#
_symmetry.space_group_name_H-M   'P 1'
#
loop_
_entity.id
_entity.type
_entity.pdbx_description
1 polymer ?
#
loop_
_entity_poly.entity_id
_entity_poly.type
_entity_poly.pdbx_seq_one_letter_code
_entity_poly.pdbx_strand_id
1 'polypeptide(L)'
;LFDLVLDHVPEPTVAEGPFRMIGTILEANPFLGRIITGRIHSGSIKPNQSVKVLNGEGKLVENGRISKILAFRGLERQPVDEAHAGDIVAIAGLSKGTVADTFCDPSVSEALTAQPIDPPTVTMTFLVNDSPLAGTEGDKVTSRVIRDRLLKEAEGNVALKIEESEGKDSFYVSGRGELQLAVLIETMRREGFELAVSRPRVVMHKDESGTLMEPIEEVVIDVDEEHSGVVVQKMSERKAEMTELRPSGGNRVRLVFHAPTRGLIGYQSELLTDTRGTAVMNRLFHDYQPYKGEIGGRTNGVLLANQPGEAVAYAMFNLEDRGPMIIEPGDKVYTGMIIGIHTRDNDLEVNVLKGKQLTNIRSAGKDEAVKLTPPIRMTLDRALSWIQDDELMEVTPKSIRLRKRHLDANDRKRFAKAGASAA
;
A
#
# COMPACT_ATOMS: atom_id res chain seq x y z
N LEU A 1 -1.95 -20.65 -35.11
CA LEU A 1 -1.73 -19.49 -34.20
C LEU A 1 -1.06 -18.34 -34.96
N PHE A 2 0.10 -18.56 -35.63
CA PHE A 2 0.80 -17.50 -36.36
C PHE A 2 -0.03 -16.95 -37.53
N ASP A 3 -0.73 -17.80 -38.26
CA ASP A 3 -1.64 -17.37 -39.33
C ASP A 3 -2.75 -16.47 -38.78
N LEU A 4 -3.32 -16.83 -37.63
CA LEU A 4 -4.33 -16.01 -36.93
C LEU A 4 -3.79 -14.63 -36.53
N VAL A 5 -2.52 -14.55 -36.11
CA VAL A 5 -1.85 -13.27 -35.77
C VAL A 5 -1.68 -12.43 -37.05
N LEU A 6 -1.22 -13.04 -38.16
CA LEU A 6 -1.06 -12.33 -39.46
C LEU A 6 -2.37 -11.80 -39.99
N ASP A 7 -3.47 -12.55 -39.81
CA ASP A 7 -4.78 -12.18 -40.32
C ASP A 7 -5.52 -11.12 -39.48
N HIS A 8 -5.23 -11.04 -38.16
CA HIS A 8 -6.04 -10.23 -37.23
C HIS A 8 -5.27 -9.12 -36.52
N VAL A 9 -3.94 -9.16 -36.51
CA VAL A 9 -3.14 -8.11 -35.83
C VAL A 9 -2.69 -7.09 -36.89
N PRO A 10 -3.07 -5.81 -36.76
CA PRO A 10 -2.63 -4.77 -37.68
C PRO A 10 -1.11 -4.57 -37.63
N GLU A 11 -0.54 -4.17 -38.76
CA GLU A 11 0.88 -3.80 -38.82
C GLU A 11 1.22 -2.68 -37.85
N PRO A 12 2.44 -2.68 -37.23
CA PRO A 12 2.88 -1.58 -36.39
C PRO A 12 2.89 -0.26 -37.13
N THR A 13 2.11 0.70 -36.69
CA THR A 13 2.11 2.05 -37.27
C THR A 13 3.40 2.76 -36.91
N VAL A 14 4.12 3.25 -37.94
CA VAL A 14 5.32 4.06 -37.80
C VAL A 14 5.05 5.41 -38.47
N ALA A 15 5.24 6.50 -37.74
CA ALA A 15 5.07 7.83 -38.30
C ALA A 15 6.42 8.37 -38.83
N GLU A 16 6.39 9.02 -40.00
CA GLU A 16 7.52 9.78 -40.49
C GLU A 16 7.62 11.13 -39.75
N GLY A 17 8.82 11.69 -39.68
CA GLY A 17 9.03 13.00 -39.08
C GLY A 17 10.18 13.05 -38.07
N PRO A 18 10.31 14.15 -37.32
CA PRO A 18 11.32 14.28 -36.28
C PRO A 18 11.15 13.26 -35.17
N PHE A 19 12.21 12.99 -34.43
CA PHE A 19 12.18 12.06 -33.30
C PHE A 19 11.11 12.45 -32.27
N ARG A 20 10.25 11.48 -31.92
CA ARG A 20 9.28 11.55 -30.82
C ARG A 20 9.13 10.19 -30.16
N MET A 21 9.18 10.16 -28.82
CA MET A 21 9.01 8.99 -27.97
C MET A 21 8.18 9.35 -26.75
N ILE A 22 7.28 8.49 -26.31
CA ILE A 22 6.62 8.60 -24.98
C ILE A 22 7.39 7.75 -23.99
N GLY A 23 7.72 8.34 -22.82
CA GLY A 23 8.24 7.60 -21.69
C GLY A 23 7.16 6.73 -21.03
N THR A 24 7.42 5.44 -20.90
CA THR A 24 6.48 4.47 -20.30
C THR A 24 6.98 3.87 -19.00
N ILE A 25 8.30 3.72 -18.84
CA ILE A 25 8.93 3.18 -17.64
C ILE A 25 10.06 4.10 -17.22
N LEU A 26 10.12 4.41 -15.93
CA LEU A 26 11.22 5.17 -15.32
C LEU A 26 11.97 4.25 -14.36
N GLU A 27 13.30 4.25 -14.48
CA GLU A 27 14.21 3.51 -13.61
C GLU A 27 15.34 4.42 -13.13
N ALA A 28 15.83 4.18 -11.92
CA ALA A 28 17.02 4.82 -11.39
C ALA A 28 18.20 3.84 -11.44
N ASN A 29 19.26 4.21 -12.17
CA ASN A 29 20.48 3.42 -12.26
C ASN A 29 21.64 4.17 -11.57
N PRO A 30 22.43 3.52 -10.69
CA PRO A 30 23.51 4.17 -9.96
C PRO A 30 24.59 4.81 -10.86
N PHE A 31 24.78 4.30 -12.07
CA PHE A 31 25.82 4.74 -13.00
C PHE A 31 25.31 5.64 -14.14
N LEU A 32 24.09 5.41 -14.59
CA LEU A 32 23.48 6.12 -15.73
C LEU A 32 22.47 7.20 -15.30
N GLY A 33 22.17 7.27 -14.02
CA GLY A 33 21.10 8.13 -13.51
C GLY A 33 19.72 7.62 -13.88
N ARG A 34 18.85 8.53 -14.28
CA ARG A 34 17.49 8.21 -14.74
C ARG A 34 17.53 7.55 -16.13
N ILE A 35 16.82 6.46 -16.26
CA ILE A 35 16.64 5.73 -17.51
C ILE A 35 15.13 5.70 -17.82
N ILE A 36 14.78 6.22 -19.00
CA ILE A 36 13.40 6.22 -19.48
C ILE A 36 13.28 5.21 -20.61
N THR A 37 12.43 4.23 -20.44
CA THR A 37 12.08 3.27 -21.50
C THR A 37 10.79 3.73 -22.18
N GLY A 38 10.75 3.64 -23.49
CA GLY A 38 9.58 4.00 -24.29
C GLY A 38 9.66 3.49 -25.71
N ARG A 39 8.55 3.60 -26.44
CA ARG A 39 8.50 3.32 -27.88
C ARG A 39 8.74 4.60 -28.66
N ILE A 40 9.60 4.53 -29.69
CA ILE A 40 9.79 5.62 -30.64
C ILE A 40 8.58 5.64 -31.58
N HIS A 41 7.86 6.75 -31.59
CA HIS A 41 6.71 6.97 -32.46
C HIS A 41 7.07 7.43 -33.85
N SER A 42 8.08 8.31 -33.96
CA SER A 42 8.55 8.87 -35.24
C SER A 42 10.03 9.16 -35.21
N GLY A 43 10.66 9.16 -36.39
CA GLY A 43 12.06 9.53 -36.58
C GLY A 43 13.06 8.52 -36.03
N SER A 44 14.28 9.01 -35.77
CA SER A 44 15.34 8.20 -35.18
C SER A 44 16.10 8.99 -34.12
N ILE A 45 16.86 8.31 -33.27
CA ILE A 45 17.65 8.87 -32.18
C ILE A 45 19.03 8.24 -32.14
N LYS A 46 20.06 9.08 -31.87
CA LYS A 46 21.46 8.68 -31.70
C LYS A 46 22.00 9.16 -30.33
N PRO A 47 23.00 8.47 -29.76
CA PRO A 47 23.72 8.99 -28.62
C PRO A 47 24.28 10.40 -28.92
N ASN A 48 24.34 11.22 -27.88
CA ASN A 48 24.75 12.63 -27.92
C ASN A 48 23.84 13.60 -28.70
N GLN A 49 22.67 13.11 -29.19
CA GLN A 49 21.67 13.98 -29.82
C GLN A 49 20.99 14.86 -28.76
N SER A 50 20.74 16.12 -29.13
CA SER A 50 19.96 17.05 -28.30
C SER A 50 18.47 16.70 -28.40
N VAL A 51 17.80 16.68 -27.27
CA VAL A 51 16.39 16.45 -27.17
C VAL A 51 15.76 17.43 -26.19
N LYS A 52 14.46 17.64 -26.32
CA LYS A 52 13.65 18.28 -25.29
C LYS A 52 12.58 17.35 -24.77
N VAL A 53 12.12 17.64 -23.56
CA VAL A 53 11.07 16.91 -22.89
C VAL A 53 9.87 17.83 -22.73
N LEU A 54 8.71 17.39 -23.19
CA LEU A 54 7.43 18.09 -23.06
C LEU A 54 6.52 17.24 -22.15
N ASN A 55 5.83 17.89 -21.21
CA ASN A 55 4.80 17.21 -20.44
C ASN A 55 3.52 16.98 -21.30
N GLY A 56 2.53 16.27 -20.75
CA GLY A 56 1.27 15.98 -21.44
C GLY A 56 0.46 17.22 -21.88
N GLU A 57 0.74 18.40 -21.29
CA GLU A 57 0.16 19.71 -21.68
C GLU A 57 0.97 20.44 -22.76
N GLY A 58 2.08 19.86 -23.23
CA GLY A 58 2.99 20.47 -24.19
C GLY A 58 3.96 21.50 -23.60
N LYS A 59 4.02 21.64 -22.26
CA LYS A 59 4.97 22.55 -21.62
C LYS A 59 6.36 21.93 -21.56
N LEU A 60 7.39 22.75 -21.78
CA LEU A 60 8.79 22.34 -21.69
C LEU A 60 9.16 21.96 -20.25
N VAL A 61 9.62 20.72 -20.03
CA VAL A 61 10.14 20.21 -18.76
C VAL A 61 11.64 20.42 -18.65
N GLU A 62 12.39 19.98 -19.67
CA GLU A 62 13.85 20.18 -19.77
C GLU A 62 14.33 20.10 -21.21
N ASN A 63 15.53 20.70 -21.45
CA ASN A 63 16.35 20.44 -22.64
C ASN A 63 17.56 19.65 -22.17
N GLY A 64 17.93 18.62 -22.92
CA GLY A 64 19.05 17.79 -22.55
C GLY A 64 19.67 17.08 -23.74
N ARG A 65 20.58 16.18 -23.44
CA ARG A 65 21.31 15.40 -24.45
C ARG A 65 21.31 13.94 -24.02
N ILE A 66 21.00 13.04 -24.94
CA ILE A 66 21.01 11.60 -24.68
C ILE A 66 22.45 11.13 -24.50
N SER A 67 22.76 10.53 -23.35
CA SER A 67 24.09 9.98 -23.09
C SER A 67 24.23 8.55 -23.64
N LYS A 68 23.18 7.73 -23.51
CA LYS A 68 23.15 6.33 -24.00
C LYS A 68 21.75 5.95 -24.47
N ILE A 69 21.72 5.05 -25.44
CA ILE A 69 20.51 4.35 -25.89
C ILE A 69 20.76 2.86 -25.70
N LEU A 70 19.82 2.19 -25.04
CA LEU A 70 19.87 0.75 -24.78
C LEU A 70 18.66 0.10 -25.43
N ALA A 71 18.89 -0.89 -26.28
CA ALA A 71 17.84 -1.71 -26.88
C ALA A 71 17.81 -3.10 -26.26
N PHE A 72 16.62 -3.71 -26.26
CA PHE A 72 16.48 -5.09 -25.79
C PHE A 72 16.94 -6.07 -26.85
N ARG A 73 17.85 -6.96 -26.48
CA ARG A 73 18.31 -8.09 -27.30
C ARG A 73 18.08 -9.36 -26.47
N GLY A 74 16.98 -10.04 -26.74
CA GLY A 74 16.48 -11.08 -25.83
C GLY A 74 16.06 -10.46 -24.48
N LEU A 75 16.63 -10.95 -23.38
CA LEU A 75 16.38 -10.44 -22.02
C LEU A 75 17.36 -9.37 -21.56
N GLU A 76 18.41 -9.08 -22.34
CA GLU A 76 19.45 -8.13 -21.96
C GLU A 76 19.29 -6.79 -22.69
N ARG A 77 19.71 -5.73 -22.03
CA ARG A 77 19.82 -4.39 -22.61
C ARG A 77 21.24 -4.14 -23.12
N GLN A 78 21.36 -3.90 -24.40
CA GLN A 78 22.64 -3.63 -25.04
C GLN A 78 22.67 -2.21 -25.60
N PRO A 79 23.82 -1.49 -25.52
CA PRO A 79 23.97 -0.20 -26.15
C PRO A 79 23.80 -0.31 -27.68
N VAL A 80 23.13 0.66 -28.26
CA VAL A 80 22.96 0.80 -29.72
C VAL A 80 23.35 2.20 -30.15
N ASP A 81 23.88 2.30 -31.38
CA ASP A 81 24.33 3.55 -31.98
C ASP A 81 23.20 4.35 -32.62
N GLU A 82 22.11 3.70 -32.93
CA GLU A 82 20.90 4.33 -33.49
C GLU A 82 19.67 3.47 -33.20
N ALA A 83 18.52 4.14 -33.03
CA ALA A 83 17.22 3.49 -32.91
C ALA A 83 16.17 4.27 -33.70
N HIS A 84 15.19 3.56 -34.26
CA HIS A 84 14.23 4.09 -35.22
C HIS A 84 12.79 3.99 -34.71
N ALA A 85 11.89 4.69 -35.36
CA ALA A 85 10.46 4.60 -35.13
C ALA A 85 9.97 3.13 -35.16
N GLY A 86 9.20 2.75 -34.13
CA GLY A 86 8.78 1.38 -33.86
C GLY A 86 9.60 0.65 -32.80
N ASP A 87 10.86 1.04 -32.58
CA ASP A 87 11.73 0.44 -31.57
C ASP A 87 11.27 0.79 -30.14
N ILE A 88 11.45 -0.15 -29.23
CA ILE A 88 11.34 0.08 -27.79
C ILE A 88 12.75 0.19 -27.24
N VAL A 89 13.09 1.36 -26.72
CA VAL A 89 14.45 1.65 -26.23
C VAL A 89 14.41 2.31 -24.86
N ALA A 90 15.52 2.18 -24.15
CA ALA A 90 15.76 2.89 -22.91
C ALA A 90 16.81 3.99 -23.17
N ILE A 91 16.49 5.24 -22.83
CA ILE A 91 17.35 6.40 -23.01
C ILE A 91 17.83 6.92 -21.65
N ALA A 92 19.09 7.34 -21.58
CA ALA A 92 19.70 7.96 -20.41
C ALA A 92 20.29 9.32 -20.75
N GLY A 93 20.51 10.17 -19.74
CA GLY A 93 21.13 11.48 -19.88
C GLY A 93 20.21 12.65 -19.55
N LEU A 94 18.98 12.39 -19.15
CA LEU A 94 17.99 13.38 -18.75
C LEU A 94 17.71 13.30 -17.25
N SER A 95 17.42 14.44 -16.63
CA SER A 95 17.31 14.53 -15.16
C SER A 95 15.89 14.72 -14.64
N LYS A 96 14.98 15.29 -15.45
CA LYS A 96 13.63 15.66 -15.01
C LYS A 96 12.52 14.90 -15.73
N GLY A 97 12.77 14.44 -16.97
CA GLY A 97 11.77 13.71 -17.75
C GLY A 97 11.21 12.51 -17.00
N THR A 98 9.91 12.25 -17.14
CA THR A 98 9.19 11.21 -16.42
C THR A 98 8.27 10.39 -17.33
N VAL A 99 7.53 9.46 -16.74
CA VAL A 99 6.50 8.66 -17.47
C VAL A 99 5.41 9.60 -17.98
N ALA A 100 4.84 9.27 -19.14
CA ALA A 100 3.87 10.06 -19.90
C ALA A 100 4.40 11.36 -20.52
N ASP A 101 5.66 11.74 -20.28
CA ASP A 101 6.30 12.84 -20.99
C ASP A 101 6.69 12.44 -22.41
N THR A 102 6.73 13.43 -23.31
CA THR A 102 7.19 13.30 -24.68
C THR A 102 8.65 13.73 -24.79
N PHE A 103 9.50 12.79 -25.17
CA PHE A 103 10.91 13.02 -25.50
C PHE A 103 11.02 13.23 -26.99
N CYS A 104 11.49 14.39 -27.42
CA CYS A 104 11.42 14.75 -28.83
C CYS A 104 12.59 15.60 -29.32
N ASP A 105 12.73 15.70 -30.63
CA ASP A 105 13.64 16.64 -31.28
C ASP A 105 13.29 18.08 -30.88
N PRO A 106 14.29 18.98 -30.72
CA PRO A 106 14.05 20.37 -30.37
C PRO A 106 13.06 21.11 -31.27
N SER A 107 12.89 20.71 -32.52
CA SER A 107 11.94 21.32 -33.48
C SER A 107 10.47 20.99 -33.20
N VAL A 108 10.17 19.94 -32.45
CA VAL A 108 8.79 19.49 -32.17
C VAL A 108 8.13 20.42 -31.16
N SER A 109 6.95 20.92 -31.42
CA SER A 109 6.16 21.80 -30.52
C SER A 109 5.02 21.10 -29.80
N GLU A 110 4.58 19.93 -30.26
CA GLU A 110 3.42 19.22 -29.73
C GLU A 110 3.82 17.94 -29.01
N ALA A 111 3.26 17.75 -27.80
CA ALA A 111 3.40 16.51 -27.07
C ALA A 111 2.54 15.39 -27.71
N LEU A 112 3.03 14.17 -27.60
CA LEU A 112 2.22 12.98 -27.93
C LEU A 112 1.15 12.78 -26.87
N THR A 113 -0.03 12.30 -27.27
CA THR A 113 -1.10 11.95 -26.34
C THR A 113 -0.70 10.73 -25.54
N ALA A 114 -0.51 10.89 -24.24
CA ALA A 114 -0.27 9.81 -23.30
C ALA A 114 -1.55 9.52 -22.50
N GLN A 115 -1.69 8.30 -22.00
CA GLN A 115 -2.75 8.00 -21.04
C GLN A 115 -2.42 8.72 -19.72
N PRO A 116 -3.41 9.38 -19.09
CA PRO A 116 -3.20 10.02 -17.80
C PRO A 116 -2.82 8.98 -16.74
N ILE A 117 -1.95 9.37 -15.84
CA ILE A 117 -1.59 8.56 -14.68
C ILE A 117 -2.61 8.85 -13.59
N ASP A 118 -3.29 7.83 -13.09
CA ASP A 118 -4.24 7.99 -11.99
C ASP A 118 -3.55 8.60 -10.76
N PRO A 119 -4.20 9.56 -10.10
CA PRO A 119 -3.67 10.17 -8.89
C PRO A 119 -3.59 9.16 -7.74
N PRO A 120 -2.73 9.39 -6.74
CA PRO A 120 -2.75 8.59 -5.52
C PRO A 120 -4.10 8.73 -4.80
N THR A 121 -4.72 7.60 -4.45
CA THR A 121 -6.01 7.56 -3.76
C THR A 121 -5.92 7.20 -2.29
N VAL A 122 -4.80 6.59 -1.86
CA VAL A 122 -4.56 6.15 -0.48
C VAL A 122 -3.26 6.72 0.04
N THR A 123 -3.25 7.18 1.28
CA THR A 123 -2.07 7.69 1.98
C THR A 123 -1.86 6.98 3.31
N MET A 124 -0.61 6.80 3.70
CA MET A 124 -0.19 6.30 5.01
C MET A 124 0.91 7.18 5.58
N THR A 125 1.00 7.25 6.90
CA THR A 125 2.14 7.89 7.55
C THR A 125 3.19 6.81 7.88
N PHE A 126 4.41 7.00 7.39
CA PHE A 126 5.59 6.22 7.75
C PHE A 126 6.36 7.00 8.79
N LEU A 127 6.68 6.37 9.91
CA LEU A 127 7.34 7.01 11.06
C LEU A 127 8.57 6.20 11.47
N VAL A 128 9.50 6.88 12.09
CA VAL A 128 10.54 6.20 12.88
C VAL A 128 9.86 5.39 13.97
N ASN A 129 10.28 4.15 14.20
CA ASN A 129 9.79 3.35 15.30
C ASN A 129 10.37 3.89 16.62
N ASP A 130 9.52 4.40 17.49
CA ASP A 130 9.85 4.96 18.81
C ASP A 130 9.37 4.06 19.97
N SER A 131 9.06 2.79 19.67
CA SER A 131 8.64 1.83 20.70
C SER A 131 9.79 1.42 21.60
N PRO A 132 9.50 0.87 22.80
CA PRO A 132 10.53 0.32 23.69
C PRO A 132 11.38 -0.81 23.10
N LEU A 133 10.92 -1.46 22.03
CA LEU A 133 11.66 -2.52 21.32
C LEU A 133 12.34 -2.01 20.03
N ALA A 134 12.33 -0.71 19.78
CA ALA A 134 12.94 -0.13 18.58
C ALA A 134 14.44 -0.45 18.50
N GLY A 135 14.92 -0.79 17.29
CA GLY A 135 16.32 -1.09 17.02
C GLY A 135 16.79 -2.47 17.52
N THR A 136 15.87 -3.33 18.00
CA THR A 136 16.27 -4.68 18.48
C THR A 136 16.29 -5.72 17.36
N GLU A 137 15.64 -5.46 16.24
CA GLU A 137 15.46 -6.43 15.16
C GLU A 137 15.88 -5.91 13.78
N GLY A 138 15.89 -4.59 13.59
CA GLY A 138 16.35 -3.91 12.38
C GLY A 138 17.56 -3.02 12.64
N ASP A 139 18.39 -2.78 11.62
CA ASP A 139 19.57 -1.92 11.67
C ASP A 139 19.34 -0.55 11.00
N LYS A 140 18.30 -0.43 10.15
CA LYS A 140 17.92 0.78 9.42
C LYS A 140 16.73 1.46 10.08
N VAL A 141 17.00 2.18 11.17
CA VAL A 141 15.97 2.72 12.09
C VAL A 141 15.89 4.25 12.10
N THR A 142 16.80 4.98 11.43
CA THR A 142 16.86 6.44 11.52
C THR A 142 15.99 7.11 10.46
N SER A 143 15.45 8.28 10.80
CA SER A 143 14.63 9.13 9.92
C SER A 143 15.31 9.38 8.56
N ARG A 144 16.60 9.71 8.58
CA ARG A 144 17.37 9.96 7.36
C ARG A 144 17.42 8.74 6.43
N VAL A 145 17.68 7.56 6.95
CA VAL A 145 17.80 6.33 6.14
C VAL A 145 16.45 5.93 5.57
N ILE A 146 15.37 6.08 6.34
CA ILE A 146 14.00 5.86 5.87
C ILE A 146 13.65 6.87 4.77
N ARG A 147 13.95 8.16 4.98
CA ARG A 147 13.71 9.22 4.01
C ARG A 147 14.41 8.94 2.68
N ASP A 148 15.70 8.68 2.71
CA ASP A 148 16.51 8.46 1.51
C ASP A 148 15.99 7.24 0.72
N ARG A 149 15.54 6.19 1.41
CA ARG A 149 14.93 5.02 0.79
C ARG A 149 13.57 5.33 0.14
N LEU A 150 12.72 6.10 0.83
CA LEU A 150 11.41 6.49 0.30
C LEU A 150 11.55 7.39 -0.93
N LEU A 151 12.44 8.40 -0.88
CA LEU A 151 12.70 9.28 -2.03
C LEU A 151 13.24 8.50 -3.24
N LYS A 152 14.13 7.54 -3.01
CA LYS A 152 14.62 6.65 -4.07
C LYS A 152 13.51 5.82 -4.70
N GLU A 153 12.53 5.37 -3.91
CA GLU A 153 11.36 4.67 -4.45
C GLU A 153 10.51 5.59 -5.34
N ALA A 154 10.26 6.82 -4.88
CA ALA A 154 9.48 7.80 -5.64
C ALA A 154 10.15 8.22 -6.96
N GLU A 155 11.48 8.19 -7.03
CA GLU A 155 12.19 8.45 -8.29
C GLU A 155 11.86 7.45 -9.40
N GLY A 156 11.64 6.18 -9.03
CA GLY A 156 11.30 5.10 -9.96
C GLY A 156 9.81 4.82 -10.11
N ASN A 157 8.98 5.36 -9.24
CA ASN A 157 7.56 5.05 -9.16
C ASN A 157 6.70 6.32 -9.18
N VAL A 158 6.30 6.74 -10.36
CA VAL A 158 5.52 7.98 -10.57
C VAL A 158 4.12 7.97 -9.92
N ALA A 159 3.62 6.81 -9.55
CA ALA A 159 2.35 6.66 -8.84
C ALA A 159 2.49 6.82 -7.32
N LEU A 160 3.71 7.01 -6.83
CA LEU A 160 4.02 7.19 -5.42
C LEU A 160 4.38 8.65 -5.15
N LYS A 161 3.68 9.29 -4.21
CA LYS A 161 3.97 10.64 -3.74
C LYS A 161 4.46 10.58 -2.30
N ILE A 162 5.58 11.25 -2.01
CA ILE A 162 6.15 11.32 -0.68
C ILE A 162 6.23 12.77 -0.25
N GLU A 163 5.70 13.07 0.92
CA GLU A 163 5.71 14.40 1.53
C GLU A 163 6.24 14.28 2.97
N GLU A 164 7.16 15.16 3.33
CA GLU A 164 7.67 15.22 4.71
C GLU A 164 6.63 15.89 5.60
N SER A 165 6.39 15.32 6.78
CA SER A 165 5.56 15.95 7.80
C SER A 165 6.35 17.06 8.50
N GLU A 166 5.66 18.01 9.11
CA GLU A 166 6.26 19.10 9.91
C GLU A 166 7.19 18.60 11.03
N GLY A 167 7.01 17.36 11.50
CA GLY A 167 7.77 16.73 12.59
C GLY A 167 9.11 16.10 12.21
N LYS A 168 9.60 16.16 10.96
CA LYS A 168 10.86 15.59 10.43
C LYS A 168 11.08 14.07 10.58
N ASP A 169 10.32 13.37 11.42
CA ASP A 169 10.45 11.94 11.71
C ASP A 169 9.29 11.12 11.15
N SER A 170 8.48 11.73 10.32
CA SER A 170 7.35 11.09 9.65
C SER A 170 7.17 11.58 8.22
N PHE A 171 6.69 10.67 7.37
CA PHE A 171 6.52 10.86 5.93
C PHE A 171 5.12 10.44 5.53
N TYR A 172 4.41 11.30 4.81
CA TYR A 172 3.17 10.91 4.14
C TYR A 172 3.53 10.24 2.83
N VAL A 173 3.15 8.98 2.71
CA VAL A 173 3.39 8.16 1.52
C VAL A 173 2.04 7.86 0.90
N SER A 174 1.80 8.42 -0.28
CA SER A 174 0.53 8.28 -1.00
C SER A 174 0.74 7.43 -2.26
N GLY A 175 -0.17 6.49 -2.51
CA GLY A 175 -0.15 5.56 -3.64
C GLY A 175 -1.55 5.30 -4.18
N ARG A 176 -1.64 4.49 -5.24
CA ARG A 176 -2.91 4.15 -5.89
C ARG A 176 -3.80 3.21 -5.08
N GLY A 177 -3.24 2.54 -4.06
CA GLY A 177 -3.99 1.61 -3.22
C GLY A 177 -3.16 1.01 -2.11
N GLU A 178 -3.83 0.32 -1.20
CA GLU A 178 -3.22 -0.31 -0.03
C GLU A 178 -2.16 -1.36 -0.39
N LEU A 179 -2.37 -2.13 -1.47
CA LEU A 179 -1.43 -3.17 -1.90
C LEU A 179 -0.09 -2.58 -2.32
N GLN A 180 -0.08 -1.45 -3.05
CA GLN A 180 1.16 -0.78 -3.45
C GLN A 180 1.99 -0.36 -2.21
N LEU A 181 1.31 0.22 -1.20
CA LEU A 181 1.95 0.62 0.04
C LEU A 181 2.40 -0.59 0.87
N ALA A 182 1.63 -1.67 0.90
CA ALA A 182 1.99 -2.92 1.57
C ALA A 182 3.24 -3.56 0.93
N VAL A 183 3.34 -3.57 -0.40
CA VAL A 183 4.53 -4.07 -1.12
C VAL A 183 5.77 -3.23 -0.78
N LEU A 184 5.63 -1.90 -0.71
CA LEU A 184 6.73 -1.03 -0.30
C LEU A 184 7.19 -1.32 1.13
N ILE A 185 6.26 -1.45 2.07
CA ILE A 185 6.54 -1.79 3.47
C ILE A 185 7.27 -3.14 3.56
N GLU A 186 6.76 -4.17 2.88
CA GLU A 186 7.37 -5.50 2.90
C GLU A 186 8.76 -5.51 2.25
N THR A 187 8.97 -4.75 1.18
CA THR A 187 10.28 -4.58 0.54
C THR A 187 11.26 -3.93 1.50
N MET A 188 10.89 -2.83 2.15
CA MET A 188 11.72 -2.16 3.16
C MET A 188 12.03 -3.09 4.33
N ARG A 189 11.04 -3.85 4.81
CA ARG A 189 11.21 -4.86 5.85
C ARG A 189 12.30 -5.87 5.48
N ARG A 190 12.27 -6.42 4.26
CA ARG A 190 13.27 -7.37 3.75
C ARG A 190 14.66 -6.75 3.57
N GLU A 191 14.71 -5.46 3.31
CA GLU A 191 15.96 -4.69 3.23
C GLU A 191 16.57 -4.36 4.61
N GLY A 192 15.96 -4.79 5.72
CA GLY A 192 16.44 -4.59 7.09
C GLY A 192 15.95 -3.31 7.77
N PHE A 193 14.95 -2.63 7.20
CA PHE A 193 14.34 -1.45 7.83
C PHE A 193 13.43 -1.84 8.98
N GLU A 194 13.41 -0.97 9.99
CA GLU A 194 12.45 -0.99 11.08
C GLU A 194 11.74 0.36 11.12
N LEU A 195 10.41 0.35 11.05
CA LEU A 195 9.58 1.54 11.00
C LEU A 195 8.22 1.31 11.64
N ALA A 196 7.52 2.38 11.95
CA ALA A 196 6.12 2.35 12.33
C ALA A 196 5.27 2.93 11.20
N VAL A 197 4.08 2.39 10.99
CA VAL A 197 3.14 2.89 9.98
C VAL A 197 1.75 3.09 10.56
N SER A 198 1.04 4.10 10.05
CA SER A 198 -0.35 4.38 10.41
C SER A 198 -1.33 3.53 9.59
N ARG A 199 -2.60 3.58 9.99
CA ARG A 199 -3.70 3.08 9.16
C ARG A 199 -3.70 3.75 7.77
N PRO A 200 -3.97 3.01 6.68
CA PRO A 200 -4.23 3.60 5.38
C PRO A 200 -5.48 4.51 5.42
N ARG A 201 -5.36 5.69 4.84
CA ARG A 201 -6.47 6.65 4.70
C ARG A 201 -6.62 7.04 3.25
N VAL A 202 -7.84 7.27 2.80
CA VAL A 202 -8.08 7.78 1.45
C VAL A 202 -7.77 9.26 1.36
N VAL A 203 -7.28 9.67 0.21
CA VAL A 203 -7.01 11.09 -0.10
C VAL A 203 -8.33 11.73 -0.51
N MET A 204 -8.86 12.60 0.34
CA MET A 204 -10.05 13.37 0.06
C MET A 204 -9.67 14.78 -0.41
N HIS A 205 -10.50 15.41 -1.22
CA HIS A 205 -10.34 16.82 -1.60
C HIS A 205 -11.67 17.56 -1.53
N LYS A 206 -11.63 18.88 -1.55
CA LYS A 206 -12.84 19.71 -1.67
C LYS A 206 -12.96 20.17 -3.11
N ASP A 207 -14.16 20.10 -3.65
CA ASP A 207 -14.48 20.66 -4.95
C ASP A 207 -14.55 22.20 -4.90
N GLU A 208 -14.84 22.83 -6.03
CA GLU A 208 -14.97 24.30 -6.14
C GLU A 208 -16.09 24.87 -5.25
N SER A 209 -17.09 24.07 -4.90
CA SER A 209 -18.19 24.43 -3.99
C SER A 209 -17.85 24.25 -2.51
N GLY A 210 -16.69 23.64 -2.19
CA GLY A 210 -16.28 23.29 -0.84
C GLY A 210 -16.81 21.95 -0.34
N THR A 211 -17.52 21.18 -1.19
CA THR A 211 -18.04 19.86 -0.86
C THR A 211 -16.88 18.85 -0.74
N LEU A 212 -16.89 18.07 0.33
CA LEU A 212 -15.89 17.02 0.54
C LEU A 212 -16.14 15.88 -0.43
N MET A 213 -15.12 15.58 -1.25
CA MET A 213 -15.14 14.54 -2.27
C MET A 213 -14.24 13.37 -1.87
N GLU A 214 -14.70 12.14 -2.13
CA GLU A 214 -13.94 10.91 -1.90
C GLU A 214 -13.75 10.11 -3.18
N PRO A 215 -12.63 9.37 -3.32
CA PRO A 215 -12.39 8.54 -4.49
C PRO A 215 -13.33 7.34 -4.49
N ILE A 216 -13.93 7.07 -5.65
CA ILE A 216 -14.81 5.94 -5.93
C ILE A 216 -14.08 5.01 -6.90
N GLU A 217 -14.18 3.72 -6.66
CA GLU A 217 -13.66 2.67 -7.54
C GLU A 217 -14.82 1.90 -8.17
N GLU A 218 -14.67 1.54 -9.43
CA GLU A 218 -15.46 0.50 -10.06
C GLU A 218 -14.88 -0.85 -9.62
N VAL A 219 -15.73 -1.66 -9.00
CA VAL A 219 -15.37 -2.96 -8.43
C VAL A 219 -16.11 -4.05 -9.15
N VAL A 220 -15.37 -4.94 -9.83
CA VAL A 220 -15.92 -6.10 -10.53
C VAL A 220 -15.59 -7.35 -9.71
N ILE A 221 -16.62 -8.07 -9.27
CA ILE A 221 -16.50 -9.30 -8.49
C ILE A 221 -17.13 -10.45 -9.24
N ASP A 222 -16.32 -11.44 -9.61
CA ASP A 222 -16.78 -12.72 -10.14
C ASP A 222 -16.83 -13.74 -8.98
N VAL A 223 -18.02 -14.27 -8.69
CA VAL A 223 -18.26 -15.12 -7.52
C VAL A 223 -19.27 -16.23 -7.86
N ASP A 224 -19.21 -17.35 -7.13
CA ASP A 224 -20.22 -18.40 -7.23
C ASP A 224 -21.57 -17.89 -6.75
N GLU A 225 -22.65 -18.23 -7.43
CA GLU A 225 -24.01 -17.70 -7.19
C GLU A 225 -24.45 -17.87 -5.72
N GLU A 226 -24.07 -18.97 -5.07
CA GLU A 226 -24.39 -19.22 -3.65
C GLU A 226 -23.83 -18.17 -2.67
N HIS A 227 -22.73 -17.49 -3.04
CA HIS A 227 -22.08 -16.47 -2.22
C HIS A 227 -22.46 -15.04 -2.61
N SER A 228 -23.22 -14.84 -3.72
CA SER A 228 -23.57 -13.51 -4.22
C SER A 228 -24.30 -12.65 -3.19
N GLY A 229 -25.21 -13.25 -2.43
CA GLY A 229 -25.98 -12.55 -1.39
C GLY A 229 -25.11 -11.94 -0.29
N VAL A 230 -24.12 -12.69 0.23
CA VAL A 230 -23.21 -12.17 1.26
C VAL A 230 -22.32 -11.06 0.71
N VAL A 231 -21.87 -11.18 -0.55
CA VAL A 231 -21.07 -10.13 -1.21
C VAL A 231 -21.88 -8.85 -1.35
N VAL A 232 -23.11 -8.91 -1.85
CA VAL A 232 -24.01 -7.75 -1.99
C VAL A 232 -24.25 -7.08 -0.63
N GLN A 233 -24.55 -7.86 0.42
CA GLN A 233 -24.74 -7.33 1.76
C GLN A 233 -23.50 -6.58 2.24
N LYS A 234 -22.32 -7.22 2.18
CA LYS A 234 -21.05 -6.65 2.66
C LYS A 234 -20.64 -5.39 1.90
N MET A 235 -20.87 -5.36 0.59
CA MET A 235 -20.61 -4.18 -0.25
C MET A 235 -21.59 -3.05 0.11
N SER A 236 -22.86 -3.34 0.37
CA SER A 236 -23.83 -2.32 0.79
C SER A 236 -23.49 -1.72 2.15
N GLU A 237 -23.03 -2.51 3.12
CA GLU A 237 -22.53 -2.02 4.42
C GLU A 237 -21.36 -1.04 4.24
N ARG A 238 -20.55 -1.20 3.16
CA ARG A 238 -19.44 -0.35 2.76
C ARG A 238 -19.82 0.84 1.87
N LYS A 239 -21.12 1.13 1.76
CA LYS A 239 -21.67 2.23 0.93
C LYS A 239 -21.42 2.06 -0.57
N ALA A 240 -21.20 0.83 -1.02
CA ALA A 240 -21.12 0.52 -2.44
C ALA A 240 -22.51 0.48 -3.08
N GLU A 241 -22.60 0.96 -4.30
CA GLU A 241 -23.81 0.95 -5.12
C GLU A 241 -23.62 -0.09 -6.24
N MET A 242 -24.52 -1.09 -6.27
CA MET A 242 -24.48 -2.10 -7.32
C MET A 242 -25.00 -1.51 -8.62
N THR A 243 -24.19 -1.58 -9.68
CA THR A 243 -24.53 -1.08 -11.01
C THR A 243 -24.94 -2.18 -11.97
N GLU A 244 -24.39 -3.39 -11.80
CA GLU A 244 -24.67 -4.52 -12.67
C GLU A 244 -24.61 -5.85 -11.91
N LEU A 245 -25.50 -6.77 -12.28
CA LEU A 245 -25.47 -8.19 -11.92
C LEU A 245 -25.78 -9.01 -13.15
N ARG A 246 -24.86 -9.88 -13.57
CA ARG A 246 -25.05 -10.75 -14.74
C ARG A 246 -24.43 -12.13 -14.55
N PRO A 247 -24.97 -13.18 -15.20
CA PRO A 247 -24.30 -14.46 -15.27
C PRO A 247 -22.92 -14.36 -15.94
N SER A 248 -21.92 -15.07 -15.39
CA SER A 248 -20.55 -15.08 -15.90
C SER A 248 -20.10 -16.44 -16.44
N GLY A 249 -21.07 -17.33 -16.71
CA GLY A 249 -20.85 -18.70 -17.19
C GLY A 249 -20.76 -19.72 -16.06
N GLY A 250 -21.32 -20.93 -16.31
CA GLY A 250 -21.47 -21.94 -15.27
C GLY A 250 -22.39 -21.50 -14.14
N ASN A 251 -22.01 -21.75 -12.90
CA ASN A 251 -22.73 -21.34 -11.68
C ASN A 251 -22.12 -20.04 -11.06
N ARG A 252 -21.60 -19.12 -11.92
CA ARG A 252 -20.96 -17.89 -11.46
C ARG A 252 -21.73 -16.67 -11.92
N VAL A 253 -21.66 -15.64 -11.08
CA VAL A 253 -22.23 -14.32 -11.35
C VAL A 253 -21.14 -13.26 -11.28
N ARG A 254 -21.28 -12.25 -12.14
CA ARG A 254 -20.49 -11.02 -12.10
C ARG A 254 -21.31 -9.92 -11.48
N LEU A 255 -20.75 -9.32 -10.44
CA LEU A 255 -21.29 -8.18 -9.73
C LEU A 255 -20.40 -6.97 -10.03
N VAL A 256 -20.99 -5.83 -10.37
CA VAL A 256 -20.27 -4.57 -10.57
C VAL A 256 -20.81 -3.55 -9.60
N PHE A 257 -19.89 -2.85 -8.91
CA PHE A 257 -20.23 -1.83 -7.92
C PHE A 257 -19.42 -0.56 -8.16
N HIS A 258 -20.00 0.58 -7.80
CA HIS A 258 -19.26 1.80 -7.51
C HIS A 258 -19.13 1.93 -5.99
N ALA A 259 -17.92 1.87 -5.48
CA ALA A 259 -17.65 1.79 -4.05
C ALA A 259 -16.62 2.83 -3.59
N PRO A 260 -16.81 3.47 -2.41
CA PRO A 260 -15.78 4.31 -1.83
C PRO A 260 -14.50 3.51 -1.56
N THR A 261 -13.35 4.01 -2.02
CA THR A 261 -12.04 3.35 -1.83
C THR A 261 -11.78 2.98 -0.38
N ARG A 262 -12.18 3.83 0.59
CA ARG A 262 -12.03 3.55 2.03
C ARG A 262 -12.84 2.33 2.52
N GLY A 263 -13.95 2.00 1.87
CA GLY A 263 -14.75 0.82 2.16
C GLY A 263 -14.13 -0.48 1.67
N LEU A 264 -13.19 -0.39 0.72
CA LEU A 264 -12.52 -1.53 0.11
C LEU A 264 -11.21 -1.92 0.83
N ILE A 265 -10.71 -1.07 1.74
CA ILE A 265 -9.50 -1.36 2.53
C ILE A 265 -9.76 -2.63 3.36
N GLY A 266 -8.94 -3.66 3.13
CA GLY A 266 -9.03 -4.96 3.78
C GLY A 266 -10.16 -5.87 3.30
N TYR A 267 -11.05 -5.42 2.41
CA TYR A 267 -12.19 -6.22 1.96
C TYR A 267 -11.78 -7.47 1.16
N GLN A 268 -10.64 -7.44 0.47
CA GLN A 268 -10.14 -8.58 -0.29
C GLN A 268 -10.01 -9.85 0.58
N SER A 269 -9.43 -9.73 1.76
CA SER A 269 -9.24 -10.86 2.68
C SER A 269 -10.57 -11.38 3.25
N GLU A 270 -11.51 -10.48 3.53
CA GLU A 270 -12.85 -10.83 3.97
C GLU A 270 -13.64 -11.52 2.87
N LEU A 271 -13.62 -10.98 1.65
CA LEU A 271 -14.24 -11.56 0.46
C LEU A 271 -13.78 -13.01 0.23
N LEU A 272 -12.47 -13.25 0.26
CA LEU A 272 -11.91 -14.59 0.10
C LEU A 272 -12.37 -15.54 1.21
N THR A 273 -12.51 -15.06 2.45
CA THR A 273 -13.01 -15.86 3.56
C THR A 273 -14.49 -16.22 3.36
N ASP A 274 -15.33 -15.24 3.02
CA ASP A 274 -16.77 -15.41 2.84
C ASP A 274 -17.11 -16.30 1.65
N THR A 275 -16.25 -16.31 0.62
CA THR A 275 -16.43 -17.07 -0.62
C THR A 275 -15.54 -18.32 -0.71
N ARG A 276 -14.93 -18.75 0.40
CA ARG A 276 -14.03 -19.91 0.46
C ARG A 276 -12.89 -19.86 -0.57
N GLY A 277 -12.42 -18.66 -0.89
CA GLY A 277 -11.33 -18.43 -1.85
C GLY A 277 -11.72 -18.45 -3.31
N THR A 278 -13.01 -18.57 -3.67
CA THR A 278 -13.45 -18.71 -5.07
C THR A 278 -13.70 -17.36 -5.77
N ALA A 279 -13.90 -16.28 -5.04
CA ALA A 279 -14.14 -14.96 -5.63
C ALA A 279 -12.89 -14.36 -6.26
N VAL A 280 -13.10 -13.66 -7.37
CA VAL A 280 -12.09 -12.82 -8.01
C VAL A 280 -12.60 -11.39 -7.98
N MET A 281 -11.81 -10.46 -7.45
CA MET A 281 -12.14 -9.05 -7.39
C MET A 281 -11.11 -8.23 -8.17
N ASN A 282 -11.62 -7.40 -9.09
CA ASN A 282 -10.84 -6.37 -9.77
C ASN A 282 -11.43 -5.01 -9.42
N ARG A 283 -10.58 -4.01 -9.26
CA ARG A 283 -10.99 -2.65 -8.95
C ARG A 283 -10.15 -1.64 -9.69
N LEU A 284 -10.81 -0.59 -10.19
CA LEU A 284 -10.20 0.50 -10.93
C LEU A 284 -10.73 1.82 -10.39
N PHE A 285 -9.89 2.84 -10.34
CA PHE A 285 -10.35 4.18 -10.03
C PHE A 285 -11.41 4.60 -11.06
N HIS A 286 -12.54 5.10 -10.58
CA HIS A 286 -13.65 5.57 -11.42
C HIS A 286 -13.70 7.10 -11.46
N ASP A 287 -14.05 7.74 -10.35
CA ASP A 287 -14.14 9.19 -10.22
C ASP A 287 -14.04 9.64 -8.75
N TYR A 288 -14.28 10.94 -8.52
CA TYR A 288 -14.49 11.48 -7.19
C TYR A 288 -15.96 11.86 -7.02
N GLN A 289 -16.60 11.39 -5.94
CA GLN A 289 -17.98 11.70 -5.60
C GLN A 289 -18.09 12.33 -4.22
N PRO A 290 -19.21 13.00 -3.90
CA PRO A 290 -19.45 13.52 -2.55
C PRO A 290 -19.33 12.41 -1.49
N TYR A 291 -18.74 12.77 -0.35
CA TYR A 291 -18.55 11.86 0.77
C TYR A 291 -19.85 11.15 1.19
N LYS A 292 -19.88 9.83 1.14
CA LYS A 292 -21.08 8.98 1.38
C LYS A 292 -21.37 8.71 2.86
N GLY A 293 -20.77 9.47 3.77
CA GLY A 293 -20.97 9.29 5.21
C GLY A 293 -20.06 8.20 5.80
N GLU A 294 -20.17 7.96 7.09
CA GLU A 294 -19.31 7.00 7.77
C GLU A 294 -19.56 5.56 7.34
N ILE A 295 -18.47 4.79 7.25
CA ILE A 295 -18.47 3.34 7.06
C ILE A 295 -18.03 2.74 8.39
N GLY A 296 -18.78 1.76 8.90
CA GLY A 296 -18.46 1.07 10.15
C GLY A 296 -17.04 0.46 10.09
N GLY A 297 -16.26 0.70 11.15
CA GLY A 297 -14.95 0.09 11.35
C GLY A 297 -15.02 -1.10 12.31
N ARG A 298 -13.86 -1.51 12.83
CA ARG A 298 -13.78 -2.51 13.90
C ARG A 298 -14.58 -2.04 15.12
N THR A 299 -15.53 -2.84 15.55
CA THR A 299 -16.39 -2.57 16.71
C THR A 299 -15.75 -3.02 18.02
N ASN A 300 -14.85 -4.01 17.96
CA ASN A 300 -14.19 -4.59 19.12
C ASN A 300 -13.01 -3.74 19.59
N GLY A 301 -12.85 -3.59 20.89
CA GLY A 301 -11.65 -3.03 21.52
C GLY A 301 -10.45 -3.98 21.46
N VAL A 302 -9.37 -3.60 22.10
CA VAL A 302 -8.12 -4.38 22.17
C VAL A 302 -7.70 -4.69 23.59
N LEU A 303 -6.98 -5.80 23.74
CA LEU A 303 -6.24 -6.12 24.98
C LEU A 303 -4.86 -5.46 24.88
N LEU A 304 -4.54 -4.62 25.85
CA LEU A 304 -3.28 -3.86 25.93
C LEU A 304 -2.41 -4.38 27.05
N ALA A 305 -1.13 -4.63 26.78
CA ALA A 305 -0.17 -4.89 27.83
C ALA A 305 0.02 -3.64 28.70
N ASN A 306 -0.05 -3.79 30.02
CA ASN A 306 0.11 -2.69 30.98
C ASN A 306 1.53 -2.54 31.52
N GLN A 307 2.42 -3.49 31.25
CA GLN A 307 3.80 -3.52 31.73
C GLN A 307 4.75 -4.14 30.69
N PRO A 308 6.03 -3.76 30.69
CA PRO A 308 7.04 -4.40 29.85
C PRO A 308 7.51 -5.72 30.47
N GLY A 309 7.80 -6.72 29.62
CA GLY A 309 8.31 -8.02 30.02
C GLY A 309 8.07 -9.10 28.98
N GLU A 310 8.06 -10.37 29.39
CA GLU A 310 7.79 -11.52 28.52
C GLU A 310 6.43 -12.13 28.88
N ALA A 311 5.61 -12.41 27.85
CA ALA A 311 4.30 -12.99 28.02
C ALA A 311 4.38 -14.41 28.61
N VAL A 312 3.58 -14.71 29.62
CA VAL A 312 3.57 -15.99 30.32
C VAL A 312 2.31 -16.79 29.98
N ALA A 313 2.47 -18.05 29.61
CA ALA A 313 1.36 -18.94 29.22
C ALA A 313 0.22 -18.96 30.25
N TYR A 314 0.52 -18.99 31.54
CA TYR A 314 -0.48 -18.97 32.60
C TYR A 314 -1.35 -17.70 32.61
N ALA A 315 -0.71 -16.53 32.43
CA ALA A 315 -1.45 -15.27 32.35
C ALA A 315 -2.31 -15.20 31.10
N MET A 316 -1.77 -15.64 29.95
CA MET A 316 -2.50 -15.68 28.69
C MET A 316 -3.74 -16.58 28.79
N PHE A 317 -3.63 -17.77 29.37
CA PHE A 317 -4.75 -18.67 29.61
C PHE A 317 -5.89 -18.01 30.39
N ASN A 318 -5.55 -17.29 31.46
CA ASN A 318 -6.55 -16.58 32.26
C ASN A 318 -7.18 -15.36 31.54
N LEU A 319 -6.59 -14.94 30.43
CA LEU A 319 -7.08 -13.81 29.62
C LEU A 319 -7.87 -14.26 28.39
N GLU A 320 -7.87 -15.56 28.03
CA GLU A 320 -8.60 -16.09 26.86
C GLU A 320 -10.10 -15.78 26.90
N ASP A 321 -10.72 -15.75 28.10
CA ASP A 321 -12.11 -15.34 28.27
C ASP A 321 -12.38 -13.88 27.87
N ARG A 322 -11.34 -13.04 27.79
CA ARG A 322 -11.43 -11.64 27.38
C ARG A 322 -11.35 -11.46 25.86
N GLY A 323 -10.84 -12.49 25.19
CA GLY A 323 -10.73 -12.53 23.73
C GLY A 323 -9.46 -13.20 23.22
N PRO A 324 -9.39 -13.48 21.93
CA PRO A 324 -8.27 -14.17 21.33
C PRO A 324 -6.98 -13.32 21.36
N MET A 325 -5.85 -13.99 21.61
CA MET A 325 -4.55 -13.38 21.64
C MET A 325 -3.94 -13.26 20.23
N ILE A 326 -3.03 -12.30 20.06
CA ILE A 326 -2.22 -12.11 18.84
C ILE A 326 -0.73 -12.32 19.09
N ILE A 327 -0.35 -12.64 20.33
CA ILE A 327 1.02 -12.93 20.76
C ILE A 327 1.14 -14.38 21.22
N GLU A 328 2.37 -14.87 21.32
CA GLU A 328 2.72 -16.20 21.81
C GLU A 328 3.39 -16.11 23.21
N PRO A 329 3.37 -17.18 24.02
CA PRO A 329 4.16 -17.23 25.24
C PRO A 329 5.65 -17.03 24.97
N GLY A 330 6.30 -16.17 25.75
CA GLY A 330 7.71 -15.80 25.57
C GLY A 330 7.90 -14.54 24.71
N ASP A 331 6.85 -14.04 24.05
CA ASP A 331 6.96 -12.78 23.32
C ASP A 331 7.23 -11.61 24.27
N LYS A 332 8.12 -10.73 23.84
CA LYS A 332 8.39 -9.47 24.55
C LYS A 332 7.26 -8.48 24.30
N VAL A 333 6.73 -7.95 25.39
CA VAL A 333 5.65 -6.96 25.37
C VAL A 333 6.07 -5.69 26.11
N TYR A 334 5.40 -4.60 25.85
CA TYR A 334 5.59 -3.32 26.53
C TYR A 334 4.25 -2.60 26.71
N THR A 335 4.22 -1.61 27.60
CA THR A 335 3.01 -0.83 27.90
C THR A 335 2.41 -0.22 26.65
N GLY A 336 1.11 -0.43 26.42
CA GLY A 336 0.38 0.08 25.24
C GLY A 336 0.53 -0.77 23.98
N MET A 337 1.28 -1.89 24.02
CA MET A 337 1.30 -2.89 22.96
C MET A 337 -0.03 -3.65 22.93
N ILE A 338 -0.58 -3.83 21.74
CA ILE A 338 -1.79 -4.62 21.51
C ILE A 338 -1.40 -6.10 21.50
N ILE A 339 -1.99 -6.87 22.39
CA ILE A 339 -1.67 -8.29 22.60
C ILE A 339 -2.83 -9.23 22.30
N GLY A 340 -4.04 -8.70 22.08
CA GLY A 340 -5.24 -9.48 21.78
C GLY A 340 -6.40 -8.60 21.35
N ILE A 341 -7.48 -9.25 20.90
CA ILE A 341 -8.73 -8.61 20.50
C ILE A 341 -9.70 -8.74 21.69
N HIS A 342 -10.24 -7.63 22.18
CA HIS A 342 -11.21 -7.67 23.25
C HIS A 342 -12.58 -8.08 22.71
N THR A 343 -13.34 -8.89 23.44
CA THR A 343 -14.70 -9.29 23.07
C THR A 343 -15.73 -8.17 23.18
N ARG A 344 -15.39 -7.08 23.90
CA ARG A 344 -16.22 -5.88 24.04
C ARG A 344 -15.68 -4.74 23.16
N ASP A 345 -16.42 -3.67 23.08
CA ASP A 345 -16.12 -2.46 22.30
C ASP A 345 -15.04 -1.55 22.88
N ASN A 346 -14.67 -1.74 24.16
CA ASN A 346 -13.66 -0.92 24.85
C ASN A 346 -12.31 -1.60 24.94
N ASP A 347 -11.25 -0.80 24.92
CA ASP A 347 -9.88 -1.26 25.19
C ASP A 347 -9.72 -1.65 26.66
N LEU A 348 -8.98 -2.73 26.89
CA LEU A 348 -8.73 -3.26 28.23
C LEU A 348 -7.23 -3.46 28.47
N GLU A 349 -6.71 -2.79 29.51
CA GLU A 349 -5.33 -3.01 29.97
C GLU A 349 -5.27 -4.28 30.83
N VAL A 350 -4.35 -5.17 30.49
CA VAL A 350 -4.19 -6.47 31.15
C VAL A 350 -2.71 -6.75 31.47
N ASN A 351 -2.51 -7.56 32.48
CA ASN A 351 -1.17 -8.03 32.87
C ASN A 351 -0.95 -9.44 32.31
N VAL A 352 -0.11 -9.56 31.29
CA VAL A 352 0.24 -10.82 30.63
C VAL A 352 1.52 -11.46 31.20
N LEU A 353 2.12 -10.83 32.24
CA LEU A 353 3.38 -11.27 32.87
C LEU A 353 3.17 -12.07 34.15
N LYS A 354 1.95 -12.14 34.66
CA LYS A 354 1.64 -12.74 35.96
C LYS A 354 1.77 -14.26 35.93
N GLY A 355 2.87 -14.78 36.45
CA GLY A 355 3.10 -16.21 36.64
C GLY A 355 2.15 -16.84 37.67
N LYS A 356 2.05 -18.16 37.66
CA LYS A 356 1.34 -18.93 38.68
C LYS A 356 2.06 -18.77 40.03
N GLN A 357 1.34 -18.30 41.03
CA GLN A 357 1.89 -18.31 42.40
C GLN A 357 1.83 -19.76 42.94
N LEU A 358 2.96 -20.27 43.37
CA LEU A 358 3.05 -21.57 44.04
C LEU A 358 2.37 -21.48 45.41
N THR A 359 1.14 -21.94 45.52
CA THR A 359 0.36 -21.87 46.76
C THR A 359 0.39 -23.15 47.56
N ASN A 360 0.92 -24.29 47.05
CA ASN A 360 0.95 -25.57 47.78
C ASN A 360 2.03 -26.54 47.26
N ILE A 361 2.96 -26.92 48.09
CA ILE A 361 4.06 -27.85 47.80
C ILE A 361 3.52 -29.26 47.42
N ARG A 362 2.33 -29.64 47.87
CA ARG A 362 1.74 -30.97 47.59
C ARG A 362 1.08 -31.11 46.23
N SER A 363 0.83 -30.04 45.51
CA SER A 363 0.20 -30.05 44.15
C SER A 363 1.18 -29.85 43.00
N ALA A 364 2.46 -29.67 43.28
CA ALA A 364 3.49 -29.45 42.24
C ALA A 364 3.69 -30.62 41.26
N GLY A 365 3.22 -31.83 41.61
CA GLY A 365 3.27 -33.02 40.73
C GLY A 365 2.08 -33.20 39.78
N LYS A 366 1.10 -32.27 39.77
CA LYS A 366 -0.11 -32.33 38.92
C LYS A 366 -0.35 -31.05 38.11
N ASP A 367 0.70 -30.33 37.77
CA ASP A 367 0.54 -29.22 36.85
C ASP A 367 0.28 -29.77 35.44
N GLU A 368 -0.99 -29.81 35.03
CA GLU A 368 -1.34 -30.05 33.63
C GLU A 368 -0.79 -28.93 32.79
N ALA A 369 -0.19 -29.29 31.64
CA ALA A 369 0.29 -28.32 30.68
C ALA A 369 -0.88 -27.45 30.23
N VAL A 370 -0.76 -26.13 30.38
CA VAL A 370 -1.75 -25.18 29.95
C VAL A 370 -1.87 -25.25 28.43
N LYS A 371 -3.05 -25.64 27.93
CA LYS A 371 -3.35 -25.60 26.49
C LYS A 371 -3.92 -24.23 26.16
N LEU A 372 -3.20 -23.49 25.36
CA LEU A 372 -3.65 -22.21 24.83
C LEU A 372 -4.33 -22.37 23.48
N THR A 373 -5.33 -21.55 23.21
CA THR A 373 -5.89 -21.38 21.88
C THR A 373 -4.81 -20.77 20.99
N PRO A 374 -4.60 -21.29 19.75
CA PRO A 374 -3.62 -20.71 18.83
C PRO A 374 -3.85 -19.21 18.61
N PRO A 375 -2.82 -18.38 18.68
CA PRO A 375 -2.96 -16.95 18.51
C PRO A 375 -3.33 -16.59 17.08
N ILE A 376 -4.01 -15.47 16.94
CA ILE A 376 -4.30 -14.88 15.63
C ILE A 376 -3.01 -14.28 15.09
N ARG A 377 -2.46 -14.86 14.03
CA ARG A 377 -1.28 -14.30 13.35
C ARG A 377 -1.67 -13.03 12.59
N MET A 378 -0.99 -11.93 12.91
CA MET A 378 -1.12 -10.66 12.19
C MET A 378 -0.10 -10.63 11.05
N THR A 379 -0.58 -10.89 9.83
CA THR A 379 0.17 -10.63 8.59
C THR A 379 0.11 -9.13 8.28
N LEU A 380 0.97 -8.64 7.39
CA LEU A 380 1.03 -7.22 7.05
C LEU A 380 -0.31 -6.69 6.52
N ASP A 381 -0.91 -7.37 5.56
CA ASP A 381 -2.20 -7.01 4.96
C ASP A 381 -3.33 -7.04 5.99
N ARG A 382 -3.37 -8.08 6.84
CA ARG A 382 -4.36 -8.17 7.91
C ARG A 382 -4.20 -7.06 8.94
N ALA A 383 -2.98 -6.75 9.33
CA ALA A 383 -2.70 -5.69 10.29
C ALA A 383 -3.10 -4.31 9.74
N LEU A 384 -2.75 -4.00 8.47
CA LEU A 384 -3.10 -2.75 7.80
C LEU A 384 -4.62 -2.51 7.73
N SER A 385 -5.38 -3.55 7.45
CA SER A 385 -6.84 -3.47 7.39
C SER A 385 -7.51 -3.40 8.77
N TRP A 386 -6.81 -3.90 9.81
CA TRP A 386 -7.38 -4.08 11.13
C TRP A 386 -7.14 -2.90 12.09
N ILE A 387 -5.97 -2.22 12.00
CA ILE A 387 -5.61 -1.11 12.91
C ILE A 387 -6.55 0.09 12.77
N GLN A 388 -6.71 0.82 13.88
CA GLN A 388 -7.53 2.03 13.99
C GLN A 388 -6.66 3.30 13.91
N ASP A 389 -7.29 4.46 13.88
CA ASP A 389 -6.63 5.76 13.72
C ASP A 389 -5.72 6.15 14.88
N ASP A 390 -5.99 5.64 16.08
CA ASP A 390 -5.19 5.83 17.30
C ASP A 390 -4.14 4.73 17.49
N GLU A 391 -3.96 3.86 16.51
CA GLU A 391 -3.05 2.72 16.54
C GLU A 391 -1.95 2.86 15.48
N LEU A 392 -0.83 2.20 15.72
CA LEU A 392 0.30 2.09 14.81
C LEU A 392 0.72 0.62 14.69
N MET A 393 1.25 0.29 13.53
CA MET A 393 1.89 -1.00 13.29
C MET A 393 3.40 -0.81 13.24
N GLU A 394 4.12 -1.54 14.08
CA GLU A 394 5.57 -1.67 13.97
C GLU A 394 5.90 -2.78 12.98
N VAL A 395 6.75 -2.45 12.03
CA VAL A 395 7.25 -3.38 11.02
C VAL A 395 8.75 -3.50 11.18
N THR A 396 9.21 -4.72 11.43
CA THR A 396 10.62 -5.05 11.58
C THR A 396 10.98 -6.22 10.67
N PRO A 397 12.24 -6.52 10.43
CA PRO A 397 12.64 -7.69 9.65
C PRO A 397 12.07 -9.02 10.17
N LYS A 398 11.82 -9.12 11.48
CA LYS A 398 11.38 -10.38 12.12
C LYS A 398 9.91 -10.37 12.54
N SER A 399 9.37 -9.21 12.93
CA SER A 399 8.08 -9.13 13.61
C SER A 399 7.16 -8.04 13.02
N ILE A 400 5.87 -8.26 13.16
CA ILE A 400 4.82 -7.24 13.00
C ILE A 400 4.12 -7.13 14.35
N ARG A 401 4.20 -5.96 14.99
CA ARG A 401 3.60 -5.69 16.28
C ARG A 401 2.62 -4.52 16.15
N LEU A 402 1.55 -4.57 16.91
CA LEU A 402 0.54 -3.52 16.94
C LEU A 402 0.60 -2.79 18.28
N ARG A 403 0.41 -1.49 18.27
CA ARG A 403 0.43 -0.68 19.48
C ARG A 403 -0.49 0.53 19.39
N LYS A 404 -0.84 1.08 20.53
CA LYS A 404 -1.46 2.41 20.55
C LYS A 404 -0.43 3.47 20.16
N ARG A 405 -0.88 4.56 19.53
CA ARG A 405 -0.03 5.73 19.23
C ARG A 405 0.55 6.33 20.50
N HIS A 406 -0.27 6.50 21.53
CA HIS A 406 0.13 6.93 22.85
C HIS A 406 0.21 5.71 23.78
N LEU A 407 1.42 5.38 24.22
CA LEU A 407 1.66 4.16 25.01
C LEU A 407 1.12 4.26 26.44
N ASP A 408 1.22 5.45 27.07
CA ASP A 408 0.72 5.69 28.42
C ASP A 408 -0.81 5.87 28.46
N ALA A 409 -1.46 5.26 29.45
CA ALA A 409 -2.91 5.30 29.61
C ALA A 409 -3.47 6.71 29.88
N ASN A 410 -2.72 7.55 30.64
CA ASN A 410 -3.15 8.89 30.95
C ASN A 410 -3.04 9.81 29.72
N ASP A 411 -2.01 9.60 28.91
CA ASP A 411 -1.87 10.29 27.65
C ASP A 411 -3.02 9.94 26.69
N ARG A 412 -3.38 8.65 26.55
CA ARG A 412 -4.56 8.24 25.75
C ARG A 412 -5.82 8.95 26.22
N LYS A 413 -6.10 8.98 27.52
CA LYS A 413 -7.26 9.67 28.08
C LYS A 413 -7.26 11.18 27.84
N ARG A 414 -6.08 11.82 27.92
CA ARG A 414 -5.90 13.26 27.67
C ARG A 414 -6.19 13.60 26.22
N PHE A 415 -5.65 12.83 25.28
CA PHE A 415 -5.88 13.03 23.85
C PHE A 415 -7.32 12.74 23.43
N ALA A 416 -7.95 11.71 23.98
CA ALA A 416 -9.36 11.42 23.72
C ALA A 416 -10.28 12.57 24.17
N LYS A 417 -10.00 13.20 25.33
CA LYS A 417 -10.74 14.38 25.80
C LYS A 417 -10.50 15.61 24.91
N ALA A 418 -9.27 15.83 24.46
CA ALA A 418 -8.95 16.94 23.58
C ALA A 418 -9.63 16.80 22.20
N GLY A 419 -9.69 15.59 21.63
CA GLY A 419 -10.40 15.31 20.39
C GLY A 419 -11.92 15.52 20.49
N ALA A 420 -12.53 15.12 21.61
CA ALA A 420 -13.95 15.31 21.86
C ALA A 420 -14.37 16.79 22.08
N SER A 421 -13.41 17.66 22.43
CA SER A 421 -13.65 19.11 22.58
C SER A 421 -13.41 19.91 21.30
N ALA A 422 -12.85 19.30 20.26
CA ALA A 422 -12.56 19.93 18.97
C ALA A 422 -13.53 19.51 17.85
N ALA A 423 -14.40 18.52 18.10
CA ALA A 423 -15.50 18.09 17.25
C ALA A 423 -16.82 18.74 17.69
#